data_f13fb69ba4a668c782a2659dc5578589
#
_entry.id   f13fb69ba4a668c782a2659dc5578589
#
_cell.length_a   1.000
_cell.length_b   1.000
_cell.length_c   1.000
_cell.angle_alpha   90.00
_cell.angle_beta   90.00
_cell.angle_gamma   90.00
#
_symmetry.space_group_name_H-M   'P 1'
#
loop_
_entity.id
_entity.type
_entity.pdbx_description
1 polymer ?
#
loop_
_entity_poly.entity_id
_entity_poly.type
_entity_poly.pdbx_seq_one_letter_code
_entity_poly.pdbx_strand_id
1 'polypeptide(L)'
;MNDRAVALLEQYEIEVLRTRKGRGAILCDTQQGCLIFKEYTGREEQLRLQERVLKHLEEQGTVPAERLLATKEGALSVTDRDGVRYILKTWWEGRECNIRDREECMEAMRLLARLHGDLEFTPVFPETEETSAPVIERYLPSRDYEKRNRELKRARRFLKQRSQKTWFEIRLSAVIDPFLEEARQLCEEWKEIELAASDSGEEVPLCFCHGDYQYHNILRQDRGFFLVNFEKCQADGPVRDLYLLLRKLLEKSEWDAEWGRVLLAAYESVRPLKPYERQDLFYRLSYPEKLWKIVNFYYNSGKAWIPEKNQEKLDRLLEQEAARKKFLKLLQR
;
A
#
# COMPACT_ATOMS: atom_id res chain seq x y z
N MET A 1 10.94 3.63 23.52
CA MET A 1 9.74 4.37 23.95
C MET A 1 9.79 4.45 25.47
N ASN A 2 9.74 5.64 26.01
CA ASN A 2 10.12 5.94 27.39
C ASN A 2 8.86 6.04 28.25
N ASP A 3 8.97 5.78 29.58
CA ASP A 3 7.86 5.93 30.55
C ASP A 3 7.20 7.33 30.47
N ARG A 4 7.93 8.31 29.95
CA ARG A 4 7.45 9.66 29.64
C ARG A 4 6.33 9.72 28.59
N ALA A 5 6.34 8.81 27.63
CA ALA A 5 5.28 8.76 26.62
C ALA A 5 3.96 8.23 27.21
N VAL A 6 4.02 7.40 28.24
CA VAL A 6 2.83 6.88 28.94
C VAL A 6 2.06 8.01 29.63
N ALA A 7 2.75 9.02 30.18
CA ALA A 7 2.12 10.17 30.82
C ALA A 7 1.25 11.00 29.84
N LEU A 8 1.52 10.95 28.53
CA LEU A 8 0.71 11.63 27.53
C LEU A 8 -0.68 11.00 27.35
N LEU A 9 -0.89 9.76 27.79
CA LEU A 9 -2.19 9.10 27.76
C LEU A 9 -3.22 9.77 28.67
N GLU A 10 -2.80 10.53 29.69
CA GLU A 10 -3.67 11.34 30.54
C GLU A 10 -4.44 12.42 29.77
N GLN A 11 -3.96 12.80 28.58
CA GLN A 11 -4.65 13.77 27.71
C GLN A 11 -5.87 13.15 27.00
N TYR A 12 -6.03 11.83 27.03
CA TYR A 12 -7.17 11.13 26.42
C TYR A 12 -8.21 10.77 27.48
N GLU A 13 -9.47 10.66 27.06
CA GLU A 13 -10.56 10.24 27.94
C GLU A 13 -10.64 8.70 28.02
N ILE A 14 -9.59 8.09 28.60
CA ILE A 14 -9.45 6.64 28.73
C ILE A 14 -8.96 6.29 30.13
N GLU A 15 -9.36 5.13 30.62
CA GLU A 15 -8.80 4.51 31.80
C GLU A 15 -7.88 3.34 31.40
N VAL A 16 -6.57 3.54 31.58
CA VAL A 16 -5.56 2.54 31.25
C VAL A 16 -5.40 1.57 32.41
N LEU A 17 -5.79 0.32 32.20
CA LEU A 17 -5.68 -0.77 33.19
C LEU A 17 -4.27 -1.36 33.20
N ARG A 18 -3.68 -1.51 32.00
CA ARG A 18 -2.36 -2.12 31.83
C ARG A 18 -1.71 -1.61 30.55
N THR A 19 -0.38 -1.48 30.56
CA THR A 19 0.40 -1.20 29.35
C THR A 19 1.35 -2.35 29.04
N ARG A 20 1.55 -2.62 27.72
CA ARG A 20 2.48 -3.63 27.21
C ARG A 20 3.33 -3.00 26.11
N LYS A 21 4.64 -3.30 26.07
CA LYS A 21 5.49 -2.86 24.96
C LYS A 21 5.17 -3.66 23.71
N GLY A 22 4.84 -2.95 22.62
CA GLY A 22 4.74 -3.48 21.26
C GLY A 22 5.95 -3.08 20.41
N ARG A 23 6.00 -3.51 19.17
CA ARG A 23 7.04 -3.13 18.22
C ARG A 23 6.88 -1.66 17.79
N GLY A 24 7.62 -0.74 18.39
CA GLY A 24 7.53 0.69 18.14
C GLY A 24 6.24 1.36 18.64
N ALA A 25 5.56 0.73 19.60
CA ALA A 25 4.30 1.20 20.13
C ALA A 25 4.09 0.73 21.59
N ILE A 26 3.10 1.30 22.25
CA ILE A 26 2.58 0.84 23.55
C ILE A 26 1.15 0.33 23.32
N LEU A 27 0.88 -0.90 23.70
CA LEU A 27 -0.47 -1.44 23.76
C LEU A 27 -1.06 -1.10 25.14
N CYS A 28 -2.26 -0.55 25.15
CA CYS A 28 -2.97 -0.11 26.32
C CYS A 28 -4.26 -0.94 26.46
N ASP A 29 -4.33 -1.78 27.48
CA ASP A 29 -5.57 -2.47 27.83
C ASP A 29 -6.42 -1.47 28.64
N THR A 30 -7.65 -1.20 28.16
CA THR A 30 -8.59 -0.23 28.74
C THR A 30 -9.95 -0.87 28.94
N GLN A 31 -10.86 -0.20 29.67
CA GLN A 31 -12.26 -0.64 29.78
C GLN A 31 -12.98 -0.65 28.42
N GLN A 32 -12.54 0.17 27.46
CA GLN A 32 -13.12 0.28 26.11
C GLN A 32 -12.51 -0.73 25.11
N GLY A 33 -11.58 -1.57 25.55
CA GLY A 33 -10.85 -2.52 24.73
C GLY A 33 -9.35 -2.20 24.65
N CYS A 34 -8.66 -2.87 23.73
CA CYS A 34 -7.23 -2.66 23.51
C CYS A 34 -7.00 -1.46 22.59
N LEU A 35 -6.09 -0.57 22.97
CA LEU A 35 -5.65 0.57 22.18
C LEU A 35 -4.15 0.46 21.89
N ILE A 36 -3.71 1.13 20.82
CA ILE A 36 -2.30 1.25 20.48
C ILE A 36 -1.89 2.71 20.46
N PHE A 37 -0.88 3.05 21.26
CA PHE A 37 -0.25 4.35 21.31
C PHE A 37 1.11 4.27 20.60
N LYS A 38 1.27 4.99 19.49
CA LYS A 38 2.46 4.86 18.63
C LYS A 38 2.95 6.21 18.12
N GLU A 39 4.25 6.26 17.81
CA GLU A 39 4.85 7.41 17.14
C GLU A 39 4.22 7.64 15.77
N TYR A 40 4.02 8.91 15.44
CA TYR A 40 3.48 9.36 14.17
C TYR A 40 4.43 10.35 13.50
N THR A 41 4.93 10.00 12.33
CA THR A 41 5.88 10.81 11.56
C THR A 41 5.24 11.49 10.35
N GLY A 42 3.94 11.28 10.14
CA GLY A 42 3.20 11.89 9.04
C GLY A 42 2.91 13.38 9.27
N ARG A 43 2.41 14.05 8.20
CA ARG A 43 1.95 15.44 8.29
C ARG A 43 0.58 15.53 8.95
N GLU A 44 0.23 16.69 9.45
CA GLU A 44 -1.07 16.95 10.09
C GLU A 44 -2.23 16.76 9.11
N GLU A 45 -2.07 17.24 7.87
CA GLU A 45 -3.10 17.09 6.83
C GLU A 45 -3.38 15.61 6.53
N GLN A 46 -2.33 14.78 6.55
CA GLN A 46 -2.45 13.34 6.38
C GLN A 46 -3.20 12.67 7.52
N LEU A 47 -2.98 13.13 8.75
CA LEU A 47 -3.67 12.61 9.93
C LEU A 47 -5.17 12.97 9.92
N ARG A 48 -5.49 14.20 9.51
CA ARG A 48 -6.89 14.65 9.34
C ARG A 48 -7.60 13.90 8.21
N LEU A 49 -6.89 13.61 7.11
CA LEU A 49 -7.43 12.77 6.04
C LEU A 49 -7.73 11.35 6.55
N GLN A 50 -6.78 10.76 7.27
CA GLN A 50 -6.94 9.43 7.88
C GLN A 50 -8.16 9.40 8.82
N GLU A 51 -8.32 10.39 9.67
CA GLU A 51 -9.44 10.49 10.60
C GLU A 51 -10.78 10.53 9.85
N ARG A 52 -10.90 11.38 8.80
CA ARG A 52 -12.11 11.48 7.99
C ARG A 52 -12.46 10.15 7.32
N VAL A 53 -11.48 9.52 6.68
CA VAL A 53 -11.67 8.22 6.01
C VAL A 53 -12.15 7.16 7.00
N LEU A 54 -11.52 7.08 8.17
CA LEU A 54 -11.88 6.10 9.20
C LEU A 54 -13.26 6.37 9.80
N LYS A 55 -13.61 7.64 10.02
CA LYS A 55 -14.93 8.03 10.50
C LYS A 55 -16.02 7.68 9.48
N HIS A 56 -15.78 7.96 8.21
CA HIS A 56 -16.69 7.56 7.14
C HIS A 56 -16.91 6.04 7.10
N LEU A 57 -15.86 5.24 7.20
CA LEU A 57 -15.98 3.78 7.26
C LEU A 57 -16.78 3.30 8.49
N GLU A 58 -16.60 3.95 9.64
CA GLU A 58 -17.36 3.66 10.84
C GLU A 58 -18.87 3.97 10.64
N GLU A 59 -19.19 5.09 10.01
CA GLU A 59 -20.57 5.49 9.71
C GLU A 59 -21.24 4.54 8.70
N GLN A 60 -20.51 4.07 7.69
CA GLN A 60 -21.02 3.07 6.73
C GLN A 60 -21.21 1.67 7.37
N GLY A 61 -20.33 1.28 8.28
CA GLY A 61 -20.42 0.02 9.04
C GLY A 61 -20.19 -1.26 8.23
N THR A 62 -19.79 -1.17 6.96
CA THR A 62 -19.63 -2.33 6.05
C THR A 62 -18.22 -2.90 6.06
N VAL A 63 -17.21 -2.07 6.36
CA VAL A 63 -15.80 -2.44 6.44
C VAL A 63 -15.27 -2.18 7.84
N PRO A 64 -15.00 -3.23 8.64
CA PRO A 64 -14.40 -3.06 9.97
C PRO A 64 -12.99 -2.50 9.86
N ALA A 65 -12.74 -1.33 10.47
CA ALA A 65 -11.46 -0.66 10.44
C ALA A 65 -11.09 -0.04 11.80
N GLU A 66 -9.81 0.25 11.97
CA GLU A 66 -9.32 0.97 13.15
C GLU A 66 -9.97 2.35 13.29
N ARG A 67 -9.91 2.94 14.49
CA ARG A 67 -10.35 4.29 14.78
C ARG A 67 -9.23 5.08 15.44
N LEU A 68 -9.10 6.35 15.06
CA LEU A 68 -8.28 7.31 15.80
C LEU A 68 -9.07 7.83 16.99
N LEU A 69 -8.39 8.00 18.13
CA LEU A 69 -8.98 8.62 19.32
C LEU A 69 -8.41 10.04 19.44
N ALA A 70 -9.32 11.00 19.61
CA ALA A 70 -8.95 12.38 19.91
C ALA A 70 -8.67 12.56 21.41
N THR A 71 -7.84 13.54 21.75
CA THR A 71 -7.64 13.99 23.13
C THR A 71 -8.90 14.63 23.69
N LYS A 72 -8.93 14.90 24.99
CA LYS A 72 -9.99 15.66 25.69
C LYS A 72 -10.25 17.04 25.05
N GLU A 73 -9.22 17.61 24.40
CA GLU A 73 -9.29 18.90 23.70
C GLU A 73 -9.60 18.76 22.20
N GLY A 74 -9.82 17.54 21.70
CA GLY A 74 -10.16 17.27 20.31
C GLY A 74 -8.95 17.15 19.37
N ALA A 75 -7.71 17.13 19.88
CA ALA A 75 -6.52 16.93 19.07
C ALA A 75 -6.35 15.46 18.69
N LEU A 76 -5.93 15.17 17.44
CA LEU A 76 -5.69 13.80 16.94
C LEU A 76 -4.31 13.25 17.31
N SER A 77 -3.41 14.09 17.81
CA SER A 77 -2.07 13.70 18.21
C SER A 77 -1.60 14.48 19.42
N VAL A 78 -0.64 13.93 20.14
CA VAL A 78 0.05 14.57 21.27
C VAL A 78 1.54 14.59 21.00
N THR A 79 2.25 15.59 21.53
CA THR A 79 3.70 15.74 21.33
C THR A 79 4.39 15.69 22.67
N ASP A 80 5.46 14.92 22.78
CA ASP A 80 6.29 14.90 23.96
C ASP A 80 7.26 16.10 24.03
N ARG A 81 8.04 16.19 25.10
CA ARG A 81 9.00 17.28 25.34
C ARG A 81 10.18 17.27 24.35
N ASP A 82 10.43 16.14 23.71
CA ASP A 82 11.49 15.95 22.72
C ASP A 82 10.99 16.23 21.29
N GLY A 83 9.73 16.65 21.15
CA GLY A 83 9.09 16.97 19.86
C GLY A 83 8.59 15.74 19.10
N VAL A 84 8.59 14.58 19.72
CA VAL A 84 8.05 13.34 19.08
C VAL A 84 6.55 13.34 19.21
N ARG A 85 5.86 13.14 18.08
CA ARG A 85 4.41 13.11 18.00
C ARG A 85 3.90 11.67 18.12
N TYR A 86 2.79 11.52 18.83
CA TYR A 86 2.11 10.23 19.05
C TYR A 86 0.64 10.33 18.71
N ILE A 87 0.07 9.22 18.27
CA ILE A 87 -1.36 9.01 18.04
C ILE A 87 -1.87 7.84 18.87
N LEU A 88 -3.11 7.90 19.26
CA LEU A 88 -3.83 6.81 19.92
C LEU A 88 -4.92 6.28 18.98
N LYS A 89 -4.99 4.96 18.83
CA LYS A 89 -6.01 4.34 17.98
C LYS A 89 -6.46 3.00 18.55
N THR A 90 -7.60 2.51 18.12
CA THR A 90 -8.07 1.19 18.48
C THR A 90 -7.09 0.13 17.96
N TRP A 91 -6.93 -0.92 18.76
CA TRP A 91 -6.14 -2.06 18.39
C TRP A 91 -6.96 -3.34 18.55
N TRP A 92 -6.75 -4.25 17.64
CA TRP A 92 -7.45 -5.51 17.63
C TRP A 92 -6.44 -6.64 17.68
N GLU A 93 -6.59 -7.54 18.64
CA GLU A 93 -5.81 -8.76 18.70
C GLU A 93 -6.37 -9.74 17.66
N GLY A 94 -5.54 -10.08 16.70
CA GLY A 94 -5.88 -10.99 15.63
C GLY A 94 -4.60 -11.45 14.93
N ARG A 95 -4.70 -12.51 14.16
CA ARG A 95 -3.59 -12.92 13.31
C ARG A 95 -3.69 -12.23 11.94
N GLU A 96 -2.55 -12.03 11.31
CA GLU A 96 -2.50 -11.57 9.92
C GLU A 96 -3.26 -12.52 8.98
N CYS A 97 -3.81 -11.98 7.89
CA CYS A 97 -4.43 -12.77 6.84
C CYS A 97 -3.44 -13.81 6.30
N ASN A 98 -3.88 -15.06 6.26
CA ASN A 98 -3.05 -16.16 5.78
C ASN A 98 -3.08 -16.25 4.26
N ILE A 99 -2.04 -15.72 3.62
CA ILE A 99 -1.91 -15.73 2.15
C ILE A 99 -1.68 -17.12 1.52
N ARG A 100 -1.62 -18.19 2.32
CA ARG A 100 -1.63 -19.59 1.85
C ARG A 100 -3.02 -20.21 1.87
N ASP A 101 -3.95 -19.57 2.55
CA ASP A 101 -5.35 -19.97 2.61
C ASP A 101 -6.12 -19.28 1.47
N ARG A 102 -6.66 -20.08 0.56
CA ARG A 102 -7.35 -19.55 -0.62
C ARG A 102 -8.63 -18.82 -0.28
N GLU A 103 -9.38 -19.30 0.71
CA GLU A 103 -10.63 -18.64 1.14
C GLU A 103 -10.35 -17.29 1.77
N GLU A 104 -9.33 -17.19 2.64
CA GLU A 104 -8.94 -15.92 3.22
C GLU A 104 -8.44 -14.93 2.17
N CYS A 105 -7.70 -15.39 1.14
CA CYS A 105 -7.28 -14.53 0.04
C CYS A 105 -8.49 -13.98 -0.74
N MET A 106 -9.48 -14.83 -1.06
CA MET A 106 -10.69 -14.39 -1.76
C MET A 106 -11.54 -13.43 -0.89
N GLU A 107 -11.65 -13.72 0.42
CA GLU A 107 -12.35 -12.84 1.35
C GLU A 107 -11.67 -11.49 1.46
N ALA A 108 -10.32 -11.45 1.51
CA ALA A 108 -9.55 -10.19 1.50
C ALA A 108 -9.75 -9.40 0.19
N MET A 109 -9.88 -10.06 -0.97
CA MET A 109 -10.19 -9.42 -2.24
C MET A 109 -11.60 -8.82 -2.25
N ARG A 110 -12.60 -9.53 -1.72
CA ARG A 110 -13.97 -9.01 -1.58
C ARG A 110 -14.04 -7.84 -0.58
N LEU A 111 -13.30 -7.93 0.52
CA LEU A 111 -13.21 -6.85 1.51
C LEU A 111 -12.61 -5.58 0.89
N LEU A 112 -11.56 -5.73 0.07
CA LEU A 112 -10.97 -4.62 -0.68
C LEU A 112 -11.99 -3.98 -1.63
N ALA A 113 -12.77 -4.79 -2.33
CA ALA A 113 -13.80 -4.29 -3.25
C ALA A 113 -14.88 -3.49 -2.50
N ARG A 114 -15.31 -3.95 -1.31
CA ARG A 114 -16.22 -3.17 -0.43
C ARG A 114 -15.58 -1.87 0.02
N LEU A 115 -14.32 -1.93 0.50
CA LEU A 115 -13.57 -0.73 0.90
C LEU A 115 -13.55 0.33 -0.22
N HIS A 116 -13.29 -0.08 -1.45
CA HIS A 116 -13.27 0.84 -2.59
C HIS A 116 -14.65 1.39 -2.94
N GLY A 117 -15.71 0.61 -2.74
CA GLY A 117 -17.08 1.09 -2.90
C GLY A 117 -17.47 2.13 -1.86
N ASP A 118 -17.13 1.88 -0.59
CA ASP A 118 -17.42 2.81 0.52
C ASP A 118 -16.59 4.10 0.44
N LEU A 119 -15.39 4.01 -0.09
CA LEU A 119 -14.44 5.13 -0.17
C LEU A 119 -14.41 5.81 -1.55
N GLU A 120 -15.43 5.66 -2.38
CA GLU A 120 -15.59 6.52 -3.55
C GLU A 120 -15.52 8.00 -3.14
N PHE A 121 -14.90 8.83 -3.99
CA PHE A 121 -14.45 10.18 -3.61
C PHE A 121 -15.55 11.10 -3.11
N THR A 122 -16.72 11.09 -3.76
CA THR A 122 -17.80 12.05 -3.56
C THR A 122 -18.45 12.00 -2.18
N PRO A 123 -18.68 10.85 -1.53
CA PRO A 123 -19.30 10.79 -0.22
C PRO A 123 -18.41 11.23 0.94
N VAL A 124 -17.08 11.02 0.82
CA VAL A 124 -16.12 11.33 1.91
C VAL A 124 -15.88 12.83 2.06
N PHE A 125 -16.08 13.57 0.97
CA PHE A 125 -16.02 15.04 0.97
C PHE A 125 -17.29 15.61 0.31
N PRO A 126 -18.43 15.64 1.02
CA PRO A 126 -19.57 16.36 0.52
C PRO A 126 -19.17 17.84 0.34
N GLU A 127 -19.58 18.42 -0.78
CA GLU A 127 -19.41 19.84 -1.04
C GLU A 127 -20.21 20.64 0.00
N THR A 128 -19.55 21.03 1.08
CA THR A 128 -20.09 22.01 2.03
C THR A 128 -19.30 23.30 1.88
N GLU A 129 -19.98 24.43 1.88
CA GLU A 129 -19.42 25.77 1.65
C GLU A 129 -18.26 26.16 2.61
N GLU A 130 -18.05 25.43 3.70
CA GLU A 130 -17.02 25.75 4.72
C GLU A 130 -15.70 24.96 4.59
N THR A 131 -15.66 23.92 3.77
CA THR A 131 -14.41 23.18 3.53
C THR A 131 -14.16 23.11 2.04
N SER A 132 -13.28 23.98 1.53
CA SER A 132 -12.67 23.75 0.24
C SER A 132 -12.10 22.32 0.26
N ALA A 133 -12.69 21.43 -0.57
CA ALA A 133 -12.12 20.10 -0.77
C ALA A 133 -10.63 20.28 -1.01
N PRO A 134 -9.76 19.53 -0.31
CA PRO A 134 -8.33 19.65 -0.57
C PRO A 134 -8.16 19.46 -2.07
N VAL A 135 -7.40 20.36 -2.73
CA VAL A 135 -7.03 20.17 -4.12
C VAL A 135 -6.24 18.89 -4.18
N ILE A 136 -6.93 17.80 -4.51
CA ILE A 136 -6.31 16.49 -4.59
C ILE A 136 -5.60 16.45 -5.92
N GLU A 137 -4.30 16.66 -5.87
CA GLU A 137 -3.47 16.49 -7.04
C GLU A 137 -3.60 15.04 -7.52
N ARG A 138 -4.14 14.86 -8.73
CA ARG A 138 -4.31 13.55 -9.33
C ARG A 138 -2.97 12.83 -9.35
N TYR A 139 -2.92 11.69 -8.72
CA TYR A 139 -1.75 10.82 -8.80
C TYR A 139 -1.59 10.29 -10.23
N LEU A 140 -0.43 10.52 -10.83
CA LEU A 140 -0.07 10.04 -12.15
C LEU A 140 1.00 8.95 -12.03
N PRO A 141 0.65 7.67 -12.23
CA PRO A 141 1.61 6.56 -12.17
C PRO A 141 2.84 6.75 -13.05
N SER A 142 2.71 7.42 -14.19
CA SER A 142 3.82 7.71 -15.10
C SER A 142 4.94 8.51 -14.44
N ARG A 143 4.64 9.45 -13.55
CA ARG A 143 5.66 10.22 -12.79
C ARG A 143 6.54 9.30 -11.94
N ASP A 144 5.94 8.31 -11.29
CA ASP A 144 6.67 7.31 -10.52
C ASP A 144 7.50 6.39 -11.42
N TYR A 145 6.95 5.97 -12.57
CA TYR A 145 7.69 5.15 -13.53
C TYR A 145 8.90 5.90 -14.09
N GLU A 146 8.76 7.18 -14.43
CA GLU A 146 9.89 8.00 -14.84
C GLU A 146 10.99 8.09 -13.78
N LYS A 147 10.60 8.36 -12.52
CA LYS A 147 11.56 8.41 -11.42
C LYS A 147 12.32 7.09 -11.30
N ARG A 148 11.59 5.96 -11.26
CA ARG A 148 12.16 4.62 -11.14
C ARG A 148 13.03 4.27 -12.34
N ASN A 149 12.64 4.66 -13.55
CA ASN A 149 13.43 4.48 -14.76
C ASN A 149 14.76 5.26 -14.70
N ARG A 150 14.74 6.50 -14.18
CA ARG A 150 15.98 7.27 -13.95
C ARG A 150 16.90 6.59 -12.94
N GLU A 151 16.36 6.03 -11.87
CA GLU A 151 17.13 5.30 -10.85
C GLU A 151 17.73 4.00 -11.43
N LEU A 152 16.97 3.21 -12.17
CA LEU A 152 17.46 2.02 -12.86
C LEU A 152 18.56 2.36 -13.89
N LYS A 153 18.39 3.46 -14.66
CA LYS A 153 19.43 3.94 -15.60
C LYS A 153 20.71 4.35 -14.87
N ARG A 154 20.62 4.96 -13.69
CA ARG A 154 21.79 5.29 -12.86
C ARG A 154 22.48 4.02 -12.38
N ALA A 155 21.74 3.04 -11.87
CA ALA A 155 22.28 1.75 -11.44
C ALA A 155 23.00 1.03 -12.59
N ARG A 156 22.38 0.97 -13.78
CA ARG A 156 23.02 0.41 -14.99
C ARG A 156 24.33 1.10 -15.35
N ARG A 157 24.35 2.44 -15.30
CA ARG A 157 25.57 3.22 -15.60
C ARG A 157 26.67 2.89 -14.59
N PHE A 158 26.34 2.85 -13.31
CA PHE A 158 27.27 2.49 -12.26
C PHE A 158 27.84 1.08 -12.46
N LEU A 159 26.97 0.09 -12.78
CA LEU A 159 27.41 -1.29 -13.10
C LEU A 159 28.40 -1.36 -14.26
N LYS A 160 28.20 -0.55 -15.32
CA LYS A 160 29.09 -0.52 -16.48
C LYS A 160 30.47 0.07 -16.16
N GLN A 161 30.55 1.01 -15.24
CA GLN A 161 31.79 1.69 -14.85
C GLN A 161 32.61 0.89 -13.83
N ARG A 162 32.00 -0.08 -13.16
CA ARG A 162 32.66 -0.81 -12.08
C ARG A 162 33.57 -1.92 -12.64
N SER A 163 34.87 -1.88 -12.28
CA SER A 163 35.85 -2.88 -12.69
C SER A 163 35.67 -4.20 -11.95
N GLN A 164 35.43 -4.14 -10.63
CA GLN A 164 35.17 -5.32 -9.82
C GLN A 164 33.68 -5.37 -9.45
N LYS A 165 33.03 -6.46 -9.76
CA LYS A 165 31.61 -6.68 -9.53
C LYS A 165 31.37 -7.83 -8.55
N THR A 166 30.41 -7.67 -7.68
CA THR A 166 29.87 -8.77 -6.85
C THR A 166 29.10 -9.76 -7.71
N TRP A 167 28.81 -10.94 -7.18
CA TRP A 167 27.96 -11.93 -7.86
C TRP A 167 26.59 -11.36 -8.22
N PHE A 168 25.98 -10.61 -7.33
CA PHE A 168 24.70 -9.91 -7.59
C PHE A 168 24.83 -8.94 -8.76
N GLU A 169 25.90 -8.14 -8.80
CA GLU A 169 26.14 -7.16 -9.87
C GLU A 169 26.41 -7.81 -11.22
N ILE A 170 27.12 -8.95 -11.25
CA ILE A 170 27.31 -9.74 -12.47
C ILE A 170 25.96 -10.23 -12.98
N ARG A 171 25.14 -10.83 -12.10
CA ARG A 171 23.82 -11.35 -12.45
C ARG A 171 22.89 -10.24 -12.93
N LEU A 172 22.85 -9.11 -12.19
CA LEU A 172 22.06 -7.94 -12.55
C LEU A 172 22.49 -7.36 -13.91
N SER A 173 23.81 -7.27 -14.17
CA SER A 173 24.33 -6.76 -15.44
C SER A 173 23.86 -7.56 -16.66
N ALA A 174 23.63 -8.86 -16.50
CA ALA A 174 23.15 -9.72 -17.57
C ALA A 174 21.67 -9.51 -17.92
N VAL A 175 20.87 -8.96 -17.00
CA VAL A 175 19.40 -8.90 -17.15
C VAL A 175 18.82 -7.49 -17.13
N ILE A 176 19.56 -6.48 -16.67
CA ILE A 176 19.02 -5.12 -16.45
C ILE A 176 18.54 -4.45 -17.75
N ASP A 177 19.21 -4.70 -18.88
CA ASP A 177 18.92 -4.01 -20.14
C ASP A 177 17.52 -4.31 -20.69
N PRO A 178 17.08 -5.59 -20.82
CA PRO A 178 15.72 -5.89 -21.26
C PRO A 178 14.64 -5.35 -20.32
N PHE A 179 14.84 -5.41 -19.00
CA PHE A 179 13.88 -4.82 -18.05
C PHE A 179 13.82 -3.30 -18.12
N LEU A 180 14.94 -2.63 -18.38
CA LEU A 180 14.96 -1.19 -18.60
C LEU A 180 14.20 -0.78 -19.85
N GLU A 181 14.33 -1.55 -20.93
CA GLU A 181 13.60 -1.29 -22.17
C GLU A 181 12.10 -1.51 -21.96
N GLU A 182 11.70 -2.61 -21.33
CA GLU A 182 10.30 -2.87 -20.97
C GLU A 182 9.73 -1.75 -20.11
N ALA A 183 10.47 -1.32 -19.06
CA ALA A 183 10.04 -0.24 -18.17
C ALA A 183 9.91 1.11 -18.89
N ARG A 184 10.77 1.40 -19.87
CA ARG A 184 10.71 2.61 -20.68
C ARG A 184 9.46 2.60 -21.58
N GLN A 185 9.27 1.53 -22.32
CA GLN A 185 8.14 1.37 -23.21
C GLN A 185 6.81 1.48 -22.48
N LEU A 186 6.64 0.73 -21.36
CA LEU A 186 5.43 0.79 -20.55
C LEU A 186 5.16 2.19 -19.97
N CYS A 187 6.23 2.93 -19.62
CA CYS A 187 6.07 4.30 -19.13
C CYS A 187 5.59 5.24 -20.25
N GLU A 188 6.09 5.11 -21.45
CA GLU A 188 5.68 5.92 -22.61
C GLU A 188 4.23 5.62 -23.00
N GLU A 189 3.87 4.34 -23.16
CA GLU A 189 2.51 3.92 -23.46
C GLU A 189 1.51 4.40 -22.39
N TRP A 190 1.87 4.30 -21.11
CA TRP A 190 0.99 4.74 -20.03
C TRP A 190 0.78 6.27 -20.03
N LYS A 191 1.80 7.04 -20.37
CA LYS A 191 1.66 8.50 -20.54
C LYS A 191 0.67 8.88 -21.63
N GLU A 192 0.71 8.18 -22.74
CA GLU A 192 -0.24 8.41 -23.81
C GLU A 192 -1.68 8.15 -23.34
N ILE A 193 -1.90 7.11 -22.54
CA ILE A 193 -3.21 6.80 -21.94
C ILE A 193 -3.64 7.89 -20.95
N GLU A 194 -2.72 8.35 -20.08
CA GLU A 194 -3.01 9.43 -19.13
C GLU A 194 -3.38 10.74 -19.84
N LEU A 195 -2.69 11.06 -20.94
CA LEU A 195 -2.98 12.23 -21.77
C LEU A 195 -4.33 12.10 -22.47
N ALA A 196 -4.60 10.96 -23.12
CA ALA A 196 -5.86 10.71 -23.80
C ALA A 196 -7.05 10.77 -22.82
N ALA A 197 -6.95 10.21 -21.63
CA ALA A 197 -7.97 10.30 -20.61
C ALA A 197 -8.19 11.74 -20.11
N SER A 198 -7.13 12.55 -20.05
CA SER A 198 -7.23 13.97 -19.70
C SER A 198 -7.92 14.78 -20.80
N ASP A 199 -7.60 14.53 -22.06
CA ASP A 199 -8.13 15.27 -23.22
C ASP A 199 -9.59 14.91 -23.50
N SER A 200 -9.98 13.67 -23.29
CA SER A 200 -11.37 13.20 -23.48
C SER A 200 -12.34 13.69 -22.41
N GLY A 201 -11.83 14.24 -21.29
CA GLY A 201 -12.65 14.55 -20.11
C GLY A 201 -13.24 13.31 -19.43
N GLU A 202 -12.71 12.13 -19.72
CA GLU A 202 -13.13 10.88 -19.09
C GLU A 202 -12.83 10.92 -17.60
N GLU A 203 -13.86 10.70 -16.77
CA GLU A 203 -13.68 10.59 -15.33
C GLU A 203 -12.86 9.35 -15.00
N VAL A 204 -11.62 9.58 -14.58
CA VAL A 204 -10.79 8.51 -14.03
C VAL A 204 -11.31 8.19 -12.63
N PRO A 205 -11.67 6.93 -12.35
CA PRO A 205 -12.16 6.55 -11.03
C PRO A 205 -11.16 6.91 -9.93
N LEU A 206 -11.61 7.70 -8.96
CA LEU A 206 -10.87 8.06 -7.77
C LEU A 206 -11.59 7.53 -6.54
N CYS A 207 -10.82 7.00 -5.60
CA CYS A 207 -11.30 6.67 -4.26
C CYS A 207 -10.21 7.00 -3.23
N PHE A 208 -10.55 6.93 -1.95
CA PHE A 208 -9.52 6.90 -0.92
C PHE A 208 -9.00 5.48 -0.80
N CYS A 209 -7.76 5.28 -1.22
CA CYS A 209 -7.05 4.03 -1.06
C CYS A 209 -6.49 3.91 0.37
N HIS A 210 -6.42 2.70 0.88
CA HIS A 210 -5.69 2.38 2.11
C HIS A 210 -4.20 2.74 2.00
N GLY A 211 -3.65 2.62 0.79
CA GLY A 211 -2.26 2.95 0.46
C GLY A 211 -1.23 1.89 0.87
N ASP A 212 -1.61 0.94 1.73
CA ASP A 212 -0.78 -0.20 2.14
C ASP A 212 -1.63 -1.46 2.38
N TYR A 213 -2.59 -1.73 1.48
CA TYR A 213 -3.47 -2.89 1.60
C TYR A 213 -2.70 -4.18 1.35
N GLN A 214 -2.18 -4.74 2.44
CA GLN A 214 -1.39 -5.98 2.43
C GLN A 214 -1.83 -6.88 3.57
N TYR A 215 -1.54 -8.17 3.45
CA TYR A 215 -2.00 -9.22 4.36
C TYR A 215 -1.71 -8.94 5.86
N HIS A 216 -0.61 -8.24 6.17
CA HIS A 216 -0.26 -7.89 7.55
C HIS A 216 -1.06 -6.71 8.13
N ASN A 217 -1.80 -5.99 7.28
CA ASN A 217 -2.74 -4.93 7.67
C ASN A 217 -4.20 -5.42 7.62
N ILE A 218 -4.42 -6.71 7.34
CA ILE A 218 -5.71 -7.38 7.34
C ILE A 218 -5.69 -8.42 8.47
N LEU A 219 -6.32 -8.10 9.59
CA LEU A 219 -6.31 -8.96 10.77
C LEU A 219 -7.52 -9.87 10.80
N ARG A 220 -7.29 -11.19 10.91
CA ARG A 220 -8.34 -12.19 11.05
C ARG A 220 -8.76 -12.33 12.51
N GLN A 221 -10.06 -12.26 12.72
CA GLN A 221 -10.73 -12.53 13.98
C GLN A 221 -11.86 -13.55 13.75
N ASP A 222 -12.52 -13.98 14.84
CA ASP A 222 -13.64 -14.93 14.77
C ASP A 222 -14.80 -14.43 13.90
N ARG A 223 -15.02 -13.12 13.86
CA ARG A 223 -16.13 -12.47 13.14
C ARG A 223 -15.77 -11.95 11.73
N GLY A 224 -14.58 -12.23 11.22
CA GLY A 224 -14.16 -11.75 9.92
C GLY A 224 -12.83 -11.00 9.94
N PHE A 225 -12.61 -10.18 8.92
CA PHE A 225 -11.42 -9.35 8.81
C PHE A 225 -11.62 -7.96 9.37
N PHE A 226 -10.51 -7.39 9.85
CA PHE A 226 -10.41 -6.05 10.38
C PHE A 226 -9.20 -5.34 9.77
N LEU A 227 -9.37 -4.09 9.31
CA LEU A 227 -8.31 -3.32 8.65
C LEU A 227 -7.62 -2.38 9.62
N VAL A 228 -6.29 -2.34 9.54
CA VAL A 228 -5.43 -1.50 10.39
C VAL A 228 -4.38 -0.77 9.54
N ASN A 229 -3.77 0.28 10.12
CA ASN A 229 -2.65 1.02 9.55
C ASN A 229 -2.99 1.84 8.30
N PHE A 230 -3.98 2.73 8.42
CA PHE A 230 -4.39 3.69 7.39
C PHE A 230 -3.47 4.92 7.25
N GLU A 231 -2.29 4.93 7.87
CA GLU A 231 -1.37 6.09 7.85
C GLU A 231 -0.89 6.49 6.43
N LYS A 232 -1.07 5.59 5.45
CA LYS A 232 -0.74 5.84 4.03
C LYS A 232 -1.97 6.07 3.17
N CYS A 233 -3.15 6.25 3.78
CA CYS A 233 -4.35 6.49 3.00
C CYS A 233 -4.21 7.77 2.17
N GLN A 234 -4.69 7.71 0.93
CA GLN A 234 -4.61 8.83 0.00
C GLN A 234 -5.64 8.68 -1.10
N ALA A 235 -5.98 9.78 -1.76
CA ALA A 235 -6.78 9.70 -2.97
C ALA A 235 -5.93 9.16 -4.13
N ASP A 236 -6.42 8.10 -4.76
CA ASP A 236 -5.78 7.45 -5.91
C ASP A 236 -6.83 6.60 -6.66
N GLY A 237 -6.45 6.01 -7.79
CA GLY A 237 -7.25 4.96 -8.40
C GLY A 237 -7.33 3.71 -7.52
N PRO A 238 -8.52 3.08 -7.39
CA PRO A 238 -8.70 1.89 -6.55
C PRO A 238 -7.78 0.74 -6.92
N VAL A 239 -7.33 0.71 -8.16
CA VAL A 239 -6.37 -0.27 -8.69
C VAL A 239 -5.04 -0.26 -7.93
N ARG A 240 -4.69 0.83 -7.26
CA ARG A 240 -3.46 0.90 -6.45
C ARG A 240 -3.41 -0.17 -5.37
N ASP A 241 -4.45 -0.25 -4.55
CA ASP A 241 -4.53 -1.23 -3.46
C ASP A 241 -4.76 -2.64 -4.01
N LEU A 242 -5.59 -2.77 -5.03
CA LEU A 242 -5.80 -4.04 -5.73
C LEU A 242 -4.47 -4.60 -6.26
N TYR A 243 -3.67 -3.78 -6.92
CA TYR A 243 -2.34 -4.16 -7.39
C TYR A 243 -1.42 -4.61 -6.25
N LEU A 244 -1.41 -3.92 -5.10
CA LEU A 244 -0.53 -4.25 -3.97
C LEU A 244 -0.81 -5.65 -3.43
N LEU A 245 -2.08 -5.99 -3.20
CA LEU A 245 -2.46 -7.30 -2.70
C LEU A 245 -2.32 -8.39 -3.79
N LEU A 246 -2.92 -8.17 -4.97
CA LEU A 246 -2.93 -9.15 -6.06
C LEU A 246 -1.51 -9.55 -6.46
N ARG A 247 -0.61 -8.58 -6.69
CA ARG A 247 0.79 -8.87 -7.01
C ARG A 247 1.45 -9.72 -5.93
N LYS A 248 1.18 -9.43 -4.65
CA LYS A 248 1.75 -10.21 -3.54
C LYS A 248 1.27 -11.65 -3.53
N LEU A 249 -0.01 -11.86 -3.80
CA LEU A 249 -0.60 -13.20 -3.89
C LEU A 249 -0.06 -13.97 -5.11
N LEU A 250 0.05 -13.30 -6.26
CA LEU A 250 0.63 -13.86 -7.48
C LEU A 250 2.12 -14.24 -7.30
N GLU A 251 2.94 -13.38 -6.67
CA GLU A 251 4.34 -13.70 -6.36
C GLU A 251 4.46 -14.94 -5.44
N LYS A 252 3.48 -15.17 -4.59
CA LYS A 252 3.47 -16.33 -3.67
C LYS A 252 2.97 -17.61 -4.30
N SER A 253 2.14 -17.52 -5.30
CA SER A 253 1.63 -18.64 -6.10
C SER A 253 2.39 -18.82 -7.41
N GLU A 254 3.60 -18.24 -7.53
CA GLU A 254 4.45 -18.35 -8.72
C GLU A 254 3.74 -17.90 -10.01
N TRP A 255 2.88 -16.88 -9.88
CA TRP A 255 2.07 -16.31 -10.97
C TRP A 255 1.13 -17.34 -11.60
N ASP A 256 0.54 -18.24 -10.79
CA ASP A 256 -0.51 -19.14 -11.22
C ASP A 256 -1.67 -18.33 -11.85
N ALA A 257 -1.85 -18.53 -13.15
CA ALA A 257 -2.77 -17.72 -13.94
C ALA A 257 -4.25 -18.01 -13.60
N GLU A 258 -4.57 -19.26 -13.30
CA GLU A 258 -5.94 -19.63 -12.91
C GLU A 258 -6.28 -19.07 -11.52
N TRP A 259 -5.33 -19.16 -10.59
CA TRP A 259 -5.51 -18.56 -9.29
C TRP A 259 -5.65 -17.02 -9.38
N GLY A 260 -4.86 -16.37 -10.22
CA GLY A 260 -5.01 -14.92 -10.47
C GLY A 260 -6.40 -14.54 -11.00
N ARG A 261 -6.99 -15.36 -11.88
CA ARG A 261 -8.38 -15.17 -12.36
C ARG A 261 -9.40 -15.30 -11.23
N VAL A 262 -9.24 -16.31 -10.38
CA VAL A 262 -10.13 -16.52 -9.22
C VAL A 262 -10.07 -15.33 -8.26
N LEU A 263 -8.86 -14.80 -7.98
CA LEU A 263 -8.70 -13.62 -7.14
C LEU A 263 -9.37 -12.39 -7.73
N LEU A 264 -9.19 -12.13 -9.02
CA LEU A 264 -9.85 -11.01 -9.70
C LEU A 264 -11.38 -11.19 -9.71
N ALA A 265 -11.88 -12.37 -10.00
CA ALA A 265 -13.30 -12.66 -9.95
C ALA A 265 -13.88 -12.45 -8.54
N ALA A 266 -13.13 -12.76 -7.48
CA ALA A 266 -13.55 -12.48 -6.11
C ALA A 266 -13.71 -10.98 -5.83
N TYR A 267 -12.79 -10.14 -6.32
CA TYR A 267 -12.92 -8.68 -6.26
C TYR A 267 -14.10 -8.19 -7.09
N GLU A 268 -14.20 -8.62 -8.35
CA GLU A 268 -15.20 -8.15 -9.30
C GLU A 268 -16.63 -8.65 -8.99
N SER A 269 -16.76 -9.70 -8.19
CA SER A 269 -18.06 -10.14 -7.68
C SER A 269 -18.74 -9.11 -6.77
N VAL A 270 -17.98 -8.14 -6.24
CA VAL A 270 -18.46 -7.06 -5.37
C VAL A 270 -18.40 -5.71 -6.10
N ARG A 271 -17.27 -5.41 -6.75
CA ARG A 271 -17.04 -4.17 -7.49
C ARG A 271 -16.39 -4.48 -8.85
N PRO A 272 -17.16 -4.43 -9.94
CA PRO A 272 -16.63 -4.63 -11.29
C PRO A 272 -15.59 -3.57 -11.65
N LEU A 273 -14.49 -4.00 -12.28
CA LEU A 273 -13.48 -3.08 -12.78
C LEU A 273 -13.97 -2.39 -14.07
N LYS A 274 -13.84 -1.07 -14.12
CA LYS A 274 -14.07 -0.28 -15.33
C LYS A 274 -12.95 -0.53 -16.37
N PRO A 275 -13.16 -0.27 -17.67
CA PRO A 275 -12.14 -0.49 -18.71
C PRO A 275 -10.80 0.18 -18.38
N TYR A 276 -10.81 1.45 -17.96
CA TYR A 276 -9.61 2.17 -17.55
C TYR A 276 -8.90 1.48 -16.37
N GLU A 277 -9.64 1.00 -15.38
CA GLU A 277 -9.07 0.32 -14.20
C GLU A 277 -8.42 -1.02 -14.59
N ARG A 278 -8.99 -1.76 -15.53
CA ARG A 278 -8.36 -2.98 -16.07
C ARG A 278 -7.04 -2.67 -16.77
N GLN A 279 -7.03 -1.59 -17.54
CA GLN A 279 -5.83 -1.11 -18.22
C GLN A 279 -4.76 -0.67 -17.20
N ASP A 280 -5.13 0.13 -16.19
CA ASP A 280 -4.22 0.55 -15.11
C ASP A 280 -3.64 -0.67 -14.37
N LEU A 281 -4.48 -1.67 -14.04
CA LEU A 281 -4.02 -2.90 -13.40
C LEU A 281 -3.00 -3.64 -14.27
N PHE A 282 -3.26 -3.75 -15.56
CA PHE A 282 -2.33 -4.38 -16.50
C PHE A 282 -0.97 -3.67 -16.50
N TYR A 283 -0.93 -2.34 -16.62
CA TYR A 283 0.32 -1.58 -16.64
C TYR A 283 1.07 -1.65 -15.31
N ARG A 284 0.37 -1.57 -14.17
CA ARG A 284 0.99 -1.74 -12.84
C ARG A 284 1.61 -3.13 -12.65
N LEU A 285 0.95 -4.19 -13.11
CA LEU A 285 1.47 -5.56 -13.04
C LEU A 285 2.58 -5.82 -14.07
N SER A 286 2.54 -5.12 -15.20
CA SER A 286 3.55 -5.23 -16.26
C SER A 286 4.83 -4.48 -15.92
N TYR A 287 4.73 -3.34 -15.21
CA TYR A 287 5.91 -2.56 -14.85
C TYR A 287 6.85 -3.35 -13.91
N PRO A 288 8.18 -3.42 -14.19
CA PRO A 288 9.12 -4.25 -13.43
C PRO A 288 9.50 -3.63 -12.08
N GLU A 289 8.50 -3.26 -11.27
CA GLU A 289 8.69 -2.62 -9.96
C GLU A 289 9.52 -3.49 -9.00
N LYS A 290 9.39 -4.81 -9.11
CA LYS A 290 10.15 -5.73 -8.25
C LYS A 290 11.66 -5.64 -8.51
N LEU A 291 12.07 -5.56 -9.77
CA LEU A 291 13.46 -5.34 -10.12
C LEU A 291 13.95 -4.01 -9.56
N TRP A 292 13.19 -2.94 -9.78
CA TRP A 292 13.53 -1.64 -9.23
C TRP A 292 13.69 -1.67 -7.69
N LYS A 293 12.78 -2.31 -6.96
CA LYS A 293 12.89 -2.47 -5.49
C LYS A 293 14.16 -3.21 -5.07
N ILE A 294 14.53 -4.28 -5.77
CA ILE A 294 15.74 -5.06 -5.49
C ILE A 294 16.99 -4.19 -5.73
N VAL A 295 17.04 -3.50 -6.86
CA VAL A 295 18.17 -2.63 -7.25
C VAL A 295 18.29 -1.44 -6.31
N ASN A 296 17.18 -0.76 -6.04
CA ASN A 296 17.14 0.41 -5.17
C ASN A 296 17.57 0.06 -3.73
N PHE A 297 17.11 -1.07 -3.21
CA PHE A 297 17.51 -1.55 -1.91
C PHE A 297 19.03 -1.87 -1.85
N TYR A 298 19.57 -2.51 -2.88
CA TYR A 298 20.99 -2.85 -2.94
C TYR A 298 21.88 -1.61 -2.89
N TYR A 299 21.55 -0.57 -3.67
CA TYR A 299 22.40 0.62 -3.77
C TYR A 299 22.16 1.66 -2.66
N ASN A 300 20.98 1.70 -2.05
CA ASN A 300 20.60 2.74 -1.07
C ASN A 300 20.56 2.25 0.38
N SER A 301 20.74 0.94 0.65
CA SER A 301 20.63 0.43 2.02
C SER A 301 21.81 0.76 2.93
N GLY A 302 22.92 1.30 2.39
CA GLY A 302 24.16 1.61 3.16
C GLY A 302 24.79 0.40 3.87
N LYS A 303 24.21 -0.80 3.69
CA LYS A 303 24.67 -2.03 4.35
C LYS A 303 25.54 -2.81 3.38
N ALA A 304 26.84 -2.82 3.60
CA ALA A 304 27.80 -3.66 2.87
C ALA A 304 27.49 -5.19 2.88
N TRP A 305 26.36 -5.59 3.48
CA TRP A 305 26.09 -6.92 4.00
C TRP A 305 24.95 -7.69 3.35
N ILE A 306 24.49 -7.37 2.11
CA ILE A 306 23.26 -8.00 1.60
C ILE A 306 23.44 -8.62 0.18
N PRO A 307 24.54 -9.30 -0.17
CA PRO A 307 24.60 -9.92 -1.49
C PRO A 307 23.62 -11.09 -1.63
N GLU A 308 23.58 -12.03 -0.66
CA GLU A 308 22.82 -13.28 -0.77
C GLU A 308 21.31 -13.09 -0.89
N LYS A 309 20.69 -12.40 0.05
CA LYS A 309 19.22 -12.16 0.01
C LYS A 309 18.76 -11.38 -1.21
N ASN A 310 19.59 -10.48 -1.74
CA ASN A 310 19.24 -9.75 -2.95
C ASN A 310 19.40 -10.61 -4.18
N GLN A 311 20.38 -11.50 -4.20
CA GLN A 311 20.55 -12.47 -5.27
C GLN A 311 19.36 -13.44 -5.31
N GLU A 312 18.98 -14.05 -4.17
CA GLU A 312 17.80 -14.93 -4.09
C GLU A 312 16.53 -14.24 -4.60
N LYS A 313 16.36 -12.94 -4.28
CA LYS A 313 15.21 -12.16 -4.77
C LYS A 313 15.26 -11.93 -6.27
N LEU A 314 16.43 -11.69 -6.82
CA LEU A 314 16.65 -11.51 -8.26
C LEU A 314 16.41 -12.82 -9.00
N ASP A 315 16.98 -13.91 -8.53
CA ASP A 315 16.82 -15.23 -9.14
C ASP A 315 15.35 -15.67 -9.14
N ARG A 316 14.65 -15.52 -8.01
CA ARG A 316 13.19 -15.77 -7.94
C ARG A 316 12.38 -14.89 -8.90
N LEU A 317 12.75 -13.61 -9.06
CA LEU A 317 12.11 -12.73 -10.04
C LEU A 317 12.25 -13.28 -11.45
N LEU A 318 13.47 -13.73 -11.82
CA LEU A 318 13.76 -14.25 -13.14
C LEU A 318 13.08 -15.61 -13.41
N GLU A 319 13.04 -16.49 -12.42
CA GLU A 319 12.32 -17.78 -12.50
C GLU A 319 10.82 -17.58 -12.75
N GLN A 320 10.21 -16.56 -12.14
CA GLN A 320 8.79 -16.27 -12.27
C GLN A 320 8.43 -15.47 -13.52
N GLU A 321 9.38 -14.92 -14.27
CA GLU A 321 9.13 -13.96 -15.35
C GLU A 321 8.27 -14.55 -16.49
N ALA A 322 8.51 -15.82 -16.86
CA ALA A 322 7.71 -16.48 -17.89
C ALA A 322 6.25 -16.66 -17.48
N ALA A 323 6.00 -17.06 -16.22
CA ALA A 323 4.65 -17.22 -15.67
C ALA A 323 3.95 -15.85 -15.54
N ARG A 324 4.68 -14.80 -15.09
CA ARG A 324 4.18 -13.42 -15.06
C ARG A 324 3.70 -12.97 -16.44
N LYS A 325 4.52 -13.13 -17.46
CA LYS A 325 4.16 -12.75 -18.85
C LYS A 325 2.97 -13.54 -19.38
N LYS A 326 2.84 -14.81 -19.01
CA LYS A 326 1.67 -15.62 -19.36
C LYS A 326 0.39 -15.06 -18.72
N PHE A 327 0.44 -14.73 -17.43
CA PHE A 327 -0.69 -14.12 -16.72
C PHE A 327 -1.07 -12.77 -17.31
N LEU A 328 -0.12 -11.90 -17.62
CA LEU A 328 -0.38 -10.59 -18.23
C LEU A 328 -1.11 -10.69 -19.58
N LYS A 329 -0.74 -11.68 -20.42
CA LYS A 329 -1.46 -11.95 -21.68
C LYS A 329 -2.93 -12.35 -21.48
N LEU A 330 -3.30 -12.91 -20.32
CA LEU A 330 -4.68 -13.23 -20.00
C LEU A 330 -5.47 -12.00 -19.54
N LEU A 331 -4.82 -11.02 -18.93
CA LEU A 331 -5.46 -9.77 -18.54
C LEU A 331 -5.81 -8.84 -19.70
N GLN A 332 -5.13 -8.99 -20.84
CA GLN A 332 -5.37 -8.21 -22.06
C GLN A 332 -6.55 -8.73 -22.90
N ARG A 333 -7.05 -9.91 -22.59
CA ARG A 333 -8.19 -10.54 -23.28
C ARG A 333 -9.52 -10.24 -22.59
#